data_eb575263f57adaff41c070dc53223046
#
_entry.id   eb575263f57adaff41c070dc53223046
#
_cell.length_a   1.000
_cell.length_b   1.000
_cell.length_c   1.000
_cell.angle_alpha   90.00
_cell.angle_beta   90.00
_cell.angle_gamma   90.00
#
_symmetry.space_group_name_H-M   'P 1'
#
loop_
_entity.id
_entity.type
_entity.pdbx_description
1 polymer ?
#
loop_
_entity_poly.entity_id
_entity_poly.type
_entity_poly.pdbx_seq_one_letter_code
_entity_poly.pdbx_strand_id
1 'polypeptide(L)'
;AIKLIEIAIDCGADAVKIGMGPGSICTTRIIAGIGVPQVTAILKIREAIKKLSVPLIADGGIRFSGDLAKAIAAGASSVMLGSALAGTEEAPGEVELYQGRSFKTYRGMGSLGAMAERNDANRYSQEDVETHKLVPEGVEGRVPYKGVVVKVLDQFEGGLRQSMGYVGCKTIEAVSYTHLTLPTIMPV
;
A
#
# COMPACT_ATOMS: atom_id res chain seq x y z
N ALA A 1 9.33 12.94 -9.66
CA ALA A 1 9.29 11.95 -8.57
C ALA A 1 10.70 11.55 -8.13
N ILE A 2 11.57 11.03 -9.01
CA ILE A 2 12.94 10.58 -8.65
C ILE A 2 13.72 11.71 -7.98
N LYS A 3 13.77 12.89 -8.59
CA LYS A 3 14.48 14.05 -8.03
C LYS A 3 14.01 14.45 -6.62
N LEU A 4 12.71 14.30 -6.32
CA LEU A 4 12.18 14.56 -4.97
C LEU A 4 12.66 13.51 -3.96
N ILE A 5 12.84 12.28 -4.40
CA ILE A 5 13.35 11.20 -3.55
C ILE A 5 14.83 11.42 -3.23
N GLU A 6 15.62 11.82 -4.21
CA GLU A 6 17.03 12.20 -4.02
C GLU A 6 17.14 13.35 -3.00
N ILE A 7 16.34 14.40 -3.16
CA ILE A 7 16.29 15.52 -2.20
C ILE A 7 15.90 15.04 -0.80
N ALA A 8 14.89 14.17 -0.67
CA ALA A 8 14.47 13.65 0.63
C ALA A 8 15.59 12.87 1.32
N ILE A 9 16.35 12.08 0.56
CA ILE A 9 17.50 11.34 1.07
C ILE A 9 18.62 12.28 1.48
N ASP A 10 18.92 13.30 0.67
CA ASP A 10 19.92 14.33 0.99
C ASP A 10 19.53 15.13 2.24
N CYS A 11 18.23 15.27 2.52
CA CYS A 11 17.70 15.86 3.74
C CYS A 11 17.68 14.90 4.95
N GLY A 12 18.18 13.67 4.81
CA GLY A 12 18.32 12.71 5.91
C GLY A 12 17.16 11.75 6.08
N ALA A 13 16.39 11.46 5.05
CA ALA A 13 15.34 10.44 5.11
C ALA A 13 15.96 9.05 5.27
N ASP A 14 15.52 8.30 6.30
CA ASP A 14 15.97 6.93 6.59
C ASP A 14 15.35 5.87 5.67
N ALA A 15 14.20 6.17 5.07
CA ALA A 15 13.49 5.29 4.13
C ALA A 15 12.63 6.10 3.17
N VAL A 16 12.28 5.50 2.04
CA VAL A 16 11.38 6.11 1.05
C VAL A 16 10.15 5.24 0.86
N LYS A 17 8.96 5.84 1.06
CA LYS A 17 7.68 5.18 0.83
C LYS A 17 7.17 5.49 -0.58
N ILE A 18 6.84 4.42 -1.33
CA ILE A 18 6.40 4.48 -2.72
C ILE A 18 4.96 4.01 -2.84
N GLY A 19 4.12 4.83 -3.41
CA GLY A 19 2.73 4.49 -3.70
C GLY A 19 1.82 5.69 -3.51
N MET A 20 1.40 6.29 -4.62
CA MET A 20 0.38 7.33 -4.65
C MET A 20 -0.85 6.78 -5.36
N GLY A 21 -1.94 6.66 -4.61
CA GLY A 21 -3.23 6.24 -5.14
C GLY A 21 -3.47 4.74 -5.39
N PRO A 22 -2.59 3.76 -5.03
CA PRO A 22 -2.89 2.36 -5.26
C PRO A 22 -3.76 1.72 -4.16
N GLY A 23 -4.02 2.42 -3.05
CA GLY A 23 -4.86 1.94 -1.96
C GLY A 23 -6.31 1.70 -2.39
N SER A 24 -6.97 0.70 -1.81
CA SER A 24 -8.34 0.31 -2.16
C SER A 24 -9.41 1.37 -1.87
N ILE A 25 -9.12 2.28 -0.92
CA ILE A 25 -9.99 3.39 -0.52
C ILE A 25 -9.55 4.73 -1.10
N CYS A 26 -8.49 4.74 -1.91
CA CYS A 26 -7.95 5.94 -2.53
C CYS A 26 -8.56 6.15 -3.92
N THR A 27 -9.04 7.38 -4.19
CA THR A 27 -9.59 7.77 -5.49
C THR A 27 -8.74 8.84 -6.20
N THR A 28 -7.56 9.17 -5.69
CA THR A 28 -6.65 10.15 -6.29
C THR A 28 -6.42 9.91 -7.78
N ARG A 29 -6.24 8.66 -8.19
CA ARG A 29 -6.03 8.31 -9.61
C ARG A 29 -7.23 8.65 -10.50
N ILE A 30 -8.42 8.59 -9.95
CA ILE A 30 -9.68 8.91 -10.66
C ILE A 30 -9.92 10.41 -10.65
N ILE A 31 -9.79 11.04 -9.49
CA ILE A 31 -10.13 12.46 -9.28
C ILE A 31 -9.07 13.37 -9.88
N ALA A 32 -7.79 13.11 -9.62
CA ALA A 32 -6.68 13.93 -10.10
C ALA A 32 -6.08 13.43 -11.43
N GLY A 33 -6.45 12.22 -11.89
CA GLY A 33 -5.94 11.65 -13.13
C GLY A 33 -4.45 11.29 -13.10
N ILE A 34 -3.84 11.20 -11.92
CA ILE A 34 -2.42 10.91 -11.74
C ILE A 34 -2.20 9.54 -11.14
N GLY A 35 -1.11 8.89 -11.51
CA GLY A 35 -0.69 7.62 -10.96
C GLY A 35 0.28 6.86 -11.86
N VAL A 36 1.01 5.94 -11.25
CA VAL A 36 1.91 5.02 -11.94
C VAL A 36 1.57 3.60 -11.46
N PRO A 37 1.59 2.57 -12.31
CA PRO A 37 1.45 1.19 -11.85
C PRO A 37 2.47 0.87 -10.77
N GLN A 38 2.03 0.26 -9.67
CA GLN A 38 2.83 0.18 -8.44
C GLN A 38 4.17 -0.56 -8.63
N VAL A 39 4.16 -1.70 -9.33
CA VAL A 39 5.40 -2.44 -9.62
C VAL A 39 6.36 -1.60 -10.47
N THR A 40 5.85 -0.90 -11.46
CA THR A 40 6.65 0.02 -12.29
C THR A 40 7.27 1.14 -11.45
N ALA A 41 6.52 1.69 -10.50
CA ALA A 41 7.03 2.73 -9.60
C ALA A 41 8.19 2.20 -8.74
N ILE A 42 8.02 1.01 -8.14
CA ILE A 42 9.06 0.38 -7.31
C ILE A 42 10.33 0.13 -8.14
N LEU A 43 10.20 -0.51 -9.30
CA LEU A 43 11.34 -0.82 -10.19
C LEU A 43 12.10 0.43 -10.60
N LYS A 44 11.41 1.49 -11.05
CA LYS A 44 12.04 2.75 -11.48
C LYS A 44 12.76 3.44 -10.33
N ILE A 45 12.18 3.47 -9.15
CA ILE A 45 12.80 4.13 -8.00
C ILE A 45 13.98 3.29 -7.49
N ARG A 46 13.82 1.96 -7.40
CA ARG A 46 14.92 1.06 -7.03
C ARG A 46 16.14 1.26 -7.93
N GLU A 47 15.94 1.34 -9.26
CA GLU A 47 17.02 1.59 -10.21
C GLU A 47 17.68 2.95 -9.97
N ALA A 48 16.90 3.99 -9.73
CA ALA A 48 17.42 5.34 -9.51
C ALA A 48 18.27 5.44 -8.24
N ILE A 49 17.89 4.76 -7.16
CA ILE A 49 18.57 4.84 -5.86
C ILE A 49 19.44 3.60 -5.55
N LYS A 50 19.72 2.75 -6.53
CA LYS A 50 20.47 1.49 -6.30
C LYS A 50 21.83 1.66 -5.66
N LYS A 51 22.46 2.83 -5.82
CA LYS A 51 23.76 3.17 -5.21
C LYS A 51 23.63 3.71 -3.78
N LEU A 52 22.40 3.94 -3.32
CA LEU A 52 22.11 4.47 -1.99
C LEU A 52 21.57 3.36 -1.11
N SER A 53 22.04 3.30 0.12
CA SER A 53 21.61 2.27 1.10
C SER A 53 20.29 2.67 1.80
N VAL A 54 19.31 3.18 1.05
CA VAL A 54 18.03 3.63 1.57
C VAL A 54 16.96 2.60 1.24
N PRO A 55 16.25 2.04 2.25
CA PRO A 55 15.20 1.06 2.05
C PRO A 55 13.96 1.68 1.40
N LEU A 56 13.26 0.86 0.60
CA LEU A 56 12.00 1.22 -0.04
C LEU A 56 10.82 0.52 0.65
N ILE A 57 9.77 1.28 0.92
CA ILE A 57 8.51 0.78 1.47
C ILE A 57 7.46 0.83 0.35
N ALA A 58 6.95 -0.32 -0.09
CA ALA A 58 5.87 -0.38 -1.07
C ALA A 58 4.52 -0.18 -0.38
N ASP A 59 3.87 0.96 -0.63
CA ASP A 59 2.60 1.33 -0.01
C ASP A 59 1.43 1.23 -0.98
N GLY A 60 0.47 0.40 -0.61
CA GLY A 60 -0.79 0.23 -1.33
C GLY A 60 -0.79 -0.81 -2.45
N GLY A 61 -1.99 -1.29 -2.76
CA GLY A 61 -2.20 -2.32 -3.77
C GLY A 61 -1.91 -3.75 -3.32
N ILE A 62 -1.49 -3.96 -2.09
CA ILE A 62 -1.23 -5.29 -1.52
C ILE A 62 -2.55 -5.87 -0.99
N ARG A 63 -3.08 -6.88 -1.67
CA ARG A 63 -4.33 -7.55 -1.33
C ARG A 63 -4.11 -8.99 -0.88
N PHE A 64 -3.14 -9.65 -1.47
CA PHE A 64 -2.78 -11.05 -1.25
C PHE A 64 -1.31 -11.17 -0.90
N SER A 65 -0.93 -12.29 -0.27
CA SER A 65 0.47 -12.57 0.08
C SER A 65 1.41 -12.58 -1.15
N GLY A 66 0.91 -13.02 -2.31
CA GLY A 66 1.67 -12.96 -3.55
C GLY A 66 2.00 -11.53 -4.01
N ASP A 67 1.19 -10.53 -3.66
CA ASP A 67 1.49 -9.13 -3.98
C ASP A 67 2.67 -8.62 -3.13
N LEU A 68 2.78 -9.08 -1.87
CA LEU A 68 3.93 -8.80 -1.01
C LEU A 68 5.21 -9.38 -1.64
N ALA A 69 5.18 -10.65 -2.07
CA ALA A 69 6.32 -11.29 -2.72
C ALA A 69 6.76 -10.54 -3.99
N LYS A 70 5.81 -10.11 -4.82
CA LYS A 70 6.08 -9.29 -6.02
C LYS A 70 6.69 -7.93 -5.68
N ALA A 71 6.22 -7.28 -4.61
CA ALA A 71 6.79 -6.00 -4.18
C ALA A 71 8.24 -6.14 -3.74
N ILE A 72 8.56 -7.19 -2.96
CA ILE A 72 9.94 -7.51 -2.54
C ILE A 72 10.81 -7.83 -3.77
N ALA A 73 10.32 -8.67 -4.69
CA ALA A 73 11.04 -9.00 -5.92
C ALA A 73 11.30 -7.78 -6.82
N ALA A 74 10.38 -6.81 -6.83
CA ALA A 74 10.58 -5.54 -7.52
C ALA A 74 11.60 -4.61 -6.84
N GLY A 75 12.05 -4.93 -5.62
CA GLY A 75 13.09 -4.22 -4.89
C GLY A 75 12.62 -3.42 -3.68
N ALA A 76 11.39 -3.63 -3.22
CA ALA A 76 10.96 -3.08 -1.93
C ALA A 76 11.60 -3.86 -0.79
N SER A 77 11.97 -3.16 0.28
CA SER A 77 12.51 -3.75 1.52
C SER A 77 11.39 -4.17 2.47
N SER A 78 10.25 -3.49 2.40
CA SER A 78 9.06 -3.75 3.20
C SER A 78 7.79 -3.29 2.46
N VAL A 79 6.63 -3.66 3.00
CA VAL A 79 5.33 -3.23 2.46
C VAL A 79 4.49 -2.56 3.53
N MET A 80 3.65 -1.62 3.11
CA MET A 80 2.63 -1.02 3.97
C MET A 80 1.26 -1.63 3.60
N LEU A 81 0.58 -2.15 4.62
CA LEU A 81 -0.71 -2.80 4.49
C LEU A 81 -1.82 -1.91 5.06
N GLY A 82 -2.83 -1.60 4.27
CA GLY A 82 -4.03 -0.88 4.70
C GLY A 82 -5.23 -1.82 4.78
N SER A 83 -5.95 -2.02 3.69
CA SER A 83 -7.19 -2.81 3.65
C SER A 83 -7.01 -4.28 4.05
N ALA A 84 -5.81 -4.83 3.92
CA ALA A 84 -5.52 -6.18 4.38
C ALA A 84 -5.74 -6.32 5.90
N LEU A 85 -5.40 -5.28 6.67
CA LEU A 85 -5.51 -5.23 8.13
C LEU A 85 -6.76 -4.49 8.63
N ALA A 86 -7.44 -3.72 7.79
CA ALA A 86 -8.55 -2.85 8.21
C ALA A 86 -9.74 -3.62 8.84
N GLY A 87 -9.94 -4.89 8.50
CA GLY A 87 -10.99 -5.74 9.07
C GLY A 87 -10.57 -6.54 10.30
N THR A 88 -9.36 -6.37 10.80
CA THR A 88 -8.89 -7.11 11.98
C THR A 88 -9.46 -6.54 13.27
N GLU A 89 -9.45 -7.34 14.34
CA GLU A 89 -9.95 -6.95 15.64
C GLU A 89 -9.22 -5.72 16.19
N GLU A 90 -7.91 -5.67 16.01
CA GLU A 90 -7.02 -4.61 16.51
C GLU A 90 -7.09 -3.33 15.67
N ALA A 91 -7.65 -3.37 14.46
CA ALA A 91 -7.87 -2.16 13.68
C ALA A 91 -8.92 -1.26 14.37
N PRO A 92 -8.79 0.08 14.27
CA PRO A 92 -9.78 0.99 14.84
C PRO A 92 -11.17 0.80 14.22
N GLY A 93 -12.20 1.23 14.96
CA GLY A 93 -13.60 1.10 14.58
C GLY A 93 -14.26 -0.14 15.19
N GLU A 94 -15.58 -0.07 15.31
CA GLU A 94 -16.39 -1.13 15.89
C GLU A 94 -16.80 -2.17 14.86
N VAL A 95 -17.16 -3.37 15.35
CA VAL A 95 -17.72 -4.42 14.49
C VAL A 95 -19.21 -4.16 14.30
N GLU A 96 -19.61 -3.98 13.05
CA GLU A 96 -21.00 -3.80 12.66
C GLU A 96 -21.58 -5.08 12.06
N LEU A 97 -22.80 -5.42 12.43
CA LEU A 97 -23.54 -6.51 11.80
C LEU A 97 -24.37 -5.96 10.63
N TYR A 98 -24.09 -6.41 9.44
CA TYR A 98 -24.83 -6.03 8.23
C TYR A 98 -25.15 -7.25 7.38
N GLN A 99 -26.43 -7.45 7.07
CA GLN A 99 -26.94 -8.61 6.30
C GLN A 99 -26.43 -9.97 6.82
N GLY A 100 -26.39 -10.16 8.15
CA GLY A 100 -25.95 -11.40 8.80
C GLY A 100 -24.43 -11.63 8.79
N ARG A 101 -23.63 -10.64 8.40
CA ARG A 101 -22.16 -10.72 8.40
C ARG A 101 -21.56 -9.57 9.19
N SER A 102 -20.41 -9.83 9.82
CA SER A 102 -19.66 -8.83 10.58
C SER A 102 -18.73 -8.05 9.66
N PHE A 103 -18.73 -6.73 9.81
CA PHE A 103 -17.91 -5.78 9.07
C PHE A 103 -17.27 -4.79 10.03
N LYS A 104 -16.21 -4.10 9.56
CA LYS A 104 -15.68 -2.89 10.20
C LYS A 104 -15.75 -1.73 9.20
N THR A 105 -15.94 -0.53 9.69
CA THR A 105 -15.81 0.69 8.88
C THR A 105 -14.36 0.89 8.51
N TYR A 106 -14.13 1.30 7.26
CA TYR A 106 -12.81 1.63 6.75
C TYR A 106 -12.92 2.83 5.84
N ARG A 107 -12.14 3.88 6.13
CA ARG A 107 -12.18 5.14 5.38
C ARG A 107 -10.80 5.59 4.94
N GLY A 108 -10.74 6.23 3.76
CA GLY A 108 -9.55 6.89 3.28
C GLY A 108 -9.27 8.19 4.03
N MET A 109 -8.00 8.54 4.19
CA MET A 109 -7.59 9.83 4.77
C MET A 109 -8.12 11.03 3.96
N GLY A 110 -8.30 10.86 2.65
CA GLY A 110 -8.90 11.86 1.76
C GLY A 110 -10.42 11.72 1.60
N SER A 111 -11.12 10.97 2.46
CA SER A 111 -12.59 10.94 2.49
C SER A 111 -13.15 12.20 3.15
N LEU A 112 -14.38 12.57 2.81
CA LEU A 112 -15.02 13.75 3.38
C LEU A 112 -15.08 13.73 4.91
N GLY A 113 -15.45 12.60 5.51
CA GLY A 113 -15.50 12.46 6.96
C GLY A 113 -14.13 12.58 7.62
N ALA A 114 -13.08 12.00 7.01
CA ALA A 114 -11.74 12.12 7.55
C ALA A 114 -11.21 13.56 7.46
N MET A 115 -11.47 14.26 6.36
CA MET A 115 -11.05 15.65 6.19
C MET A 115 -11.83 16.62 7.11
N ALA A 116 -13.11 16.33 7.38
CA ALA A 116 -13.92 17.15 8.27
C ALA A 116 -13.55 17.00 9.76
N GLU A 117 -13.13 15.80 10.18
CA GLU A 117 -12.75 15.53 11.58
C GLU A 117 -11.32 15.96 11.92
N ARG A 118 -10.44 16.05 10.93
CA ARG A 118 -9.04 16.41 11.11
C ARG A 118 -8.71 17.60 10.22
N ASN A 119 -7.80 18.46 10.65
CA ASN A 119 -7.18 19.46 9.78
C ASN A 119 -6.29 18.82 8.68
N ASP A 120 -6.63 17.63 8.20
CA ASP A 120 -5.89 16.87 7.19
C ASP A 120 -6.14 17.38 5.74
N ALA A 121 -6.96 18.43 5.59
CA ALA A 121 -7.12 19.17 4.33
C ALA A 121 -5.75 19.63 3.78
N ASN A 122 -4.78 19.94 4.65
CA ASN A 122 -3.39 20.26 4.35
C ASN A 122 -2.75 19.27 3.38
N ARG A 123 -2.91 17.97 3.63
CA ARG A 123 -2.31 16.91 2.81
C ARG A 123 -2.80 16.92 1.37
N TYR A 124 -3.99 17.47 1.13
CA TYR A 124 -4.65 17.53 -0.18
C TYR A 124 -4.66 18.94 -0.75
N SER A 125 -3.86 19.88 -0.17
CA SER A 125 -3.81 21.29 -0.56
C SER A 125 -5.18 21.97 -0.54
N GLN A 126 -6.01 21.64 0.45
CA GLN A 126 -7.37 22.13 0.62
C GLN A 126 -7.62 22.80 1.98
N GLU A 127 -6.57 23.35 2.61
CA GLU A 127 -6.62 23.96 3.94
C GLU A 127 -7.60 25.13 4.06
N ASP A 128 -7.61 25.98 3.02
CA ASP A 128 -8.42 27.19 2.99
C ASP A 128 -9.77 26.98 2.26
N VAL A 129 -10.11 25.73 1.97
CA VAL A 129 -11.34 25.41 1.22
C VAL A 129 -12.50 25.15 2.18
N GLU A 130 -13.59 25.87 2.01
CA GLU A 130 -14.83 25.66 2.77
C GLU A 130 -15.29 24.19 2.62
N THR A 131 -15.75 23.59 3.72
CA THR A 131 -16.10 22.15 3.78
C THR A 131 -16.97 21.65 2.63
N HIS A 132 -17.90 22.49 2.15
CA HIS A 132 -18.80 22.12 1.05
C HIS A 132 -18.14 22.16 -0.35
N LYS A 133 -16.93 22.69 -0.45
CA LYS A 133 -16.15 22.75 -1.69
C LYS A 133 -15.00 21.74 -1.72
N LEU A 134 -14.84 20.95 -0.65
CA LEU A 134 -13.79 19.92 -0.59
C LEU A 134 -14.00 18.86 -1.68
N VAL A 135 -12.93 18.51 -2.36
CA VAL A 135 -12.91 17.43 -3.36
C VAL A 135 -12.30 16.18 -2.72
N PRO A 136 -13.10 15.15 -2.42
CA PRO A 136 -12.58 13.95 -1.77
C PRO A 136 -11.75 13.12 -2.73
N GLU A 137 -10.60 12.65 -2.25
CA GLU A 137 -9.71 11.70 -2.92
C GLU A 137 -9.68 10.34 -2.22
N GLY A 138 -10.69 10.05 -1.44
CA GLY A 138 -10.86 8.78 -0.73
C GLY A 138 -12.33 8.47 -0.50
N VAL A 139 -12.62 7.20 -0.31
CA VAL A 139 -13.96 6.69 -0.02
C VAL A 139 -14.07 6.19 1.41
N GLU A 140 -15.30 6.09 1.89
CA GLU A 140 -15.67 5.44 3.14
C GLU A 140 -16.47 4.18 2.79
N GLY A 141 -16.20 3.09 3.49
CA GLY A 141 -16.85 1.83 3.21
C GLY A 141 -16.74 0.85 4.35
N ARG A 142 -17.19 -0.37 4.10
CA ARG A 142 -17.11 -1.49 5.03
C ARG A 142 -16.20 -2.57 4.48
N VAL A 143 -15.40 -3.16 5.36
CA VAL A 143 -14.57 -4.34 5.06
C VAL A 143 -15.01 -5.50 5.91
N PRO A 144 -14.99 -6.73 5.40
CA PRO A 144 -15.33 -7.90 6.21
C PRO A 144 -14.45 -7.99 7.46
N TYR A 145 -15.05 -8.31 8.59
CA TYR A 145 -14.32 -8.62 9.81
C TYR A 145 -13.51 -9.91 9.63
N LYS A 146 -12.25 -9.90 10.03
CA LYS A 146 -11.29 -10.98 9.81
C LYS A 146 -10.78 -11.67 11.07
N GLY A 147 -11.24 -11.22 12.25
CA GLY A 147 -10.71 -11.66 13.54
C GLY A 147 -9.34 -11.05 13.84
N VAL A 148 -8.55 -11.72 14.66
CA VAL A 148 -7.26 -11.22 15.15
C VAL A 148 -6.22 -11.07 14.05
N VAL A 149 -5.39 -10.02 14.15
CA VAL A 149 -4.39 -9.63 13.15
C VAL A 149 -3.37 -10.73 12.86
N VAL A 150 -2.99 -11.50 13.88
CA VAL A 150 -2.02 -12.59 13.77
C VAL A 150 -2.39 -13.55 12.63
N LYS A 151 -3.66 -13.94 12.50
CA LYS A 151 -4.11 -14.84 11.43
C LYS A 151 -3.88 -14.28 10.03
N VAL A 152 -4.00 -12.97 9.88
CA VAL A 152 -3.75 -12.29 8.60
C VAL A 152 -2.25 -12.25 8.33
N LEU A 153 -1.44 -11.94 9.34
CA LEU A 153 0.03 -11.89 9.21
C LEU A 153 0.60 -13.26 8.90
N ASP A 154 0.12 -14.32 9.56
CA ASP A 154 0.54 -15.71 9.28
C ASP A 154 0.32 -16.10 7.81
N GLN A 155 -0.80 -15.66 7.22
CA GLN A 155 -1.06 -15.90 5.80
C GLN A 155 -0.10 -15.13 4.88
N PHE A 156 0.21 -13.87 5.21
CA PHE A 156 1.17 -13.08 4.44
C PHE A 156 2.58 -13.66 4.55
N GLU A 157 3.01 -14.02 5.76
CA GLU A 157 4.31 -14.66 5.98
C GLU A 157 4.40 -16.02 5.29
N GLY A 158 3.39 -16.86 5.46
CA GLY A 158 3.32 -18.17 4.82
C GLY A 158 3.41 -18.08 3.30
N GLY A 159 2.66 -17.13 2.69
CA GLY A 159 2.72 -16.90 1.25
C GLY A 159 4.07 -16.39 0.76
N LEU A 160 4.75 -15.53 1.53
CA LEU A 160 6.11 -15.09 1.20
C LEU A 160 7.10 -16.27 1.27
N ARG A 161 7.03 -17.10 2.33
CA ARG A 161 7.87 -18.29 2.47
C ARG A 161 7.66 -19.28 1.31
N GLN A 162 6.43 -19.51 0.89
CA GLN A 162 6.13 -20.33 -0.28
C GLN A 162 6.74 -19.75 -1.56
N SER A 163 6.59 -18.43 -1.78
CA SER A 163 7.20 -17.78 -2.92
C SER A 163 8.71 -17.92 -2.94
N MET A 164 9.37 -17.77 -1.79
CA MET A 164 10.81 -17.98 -1.63
C MET A 164 11.20 -19.42 -1.98
N GLY A 165 10.40 -20.39 -1.53
CA GLY A 165 10.61 -21.81 -1.85
C GLY A 165 10.54 -22.08 -3.36
N TYR A 166 9.54 -21.55 -4.06
CA TYR A 166 9.39 -21.71 -5.50
C TYR A 166 10.56 -21.15 -6.32
N VAL A 167 11.15 -20.05 -5.87
CA VAL A 167 12.30 -19.41 -6.57
C VAL A 167 13.66 -19.85 -6.00
N GLY A 168 13.67 -20.75 -5.02
CA GLY A 168 14.91 -21.28 -4.41
C GLY A 168 15.68 -20.26 -3.56
N CYS A 169 15.03 -19.21 -3.08
CA CYS A 169 15.65 -18.16 -2.28
C CYS A 169 15.61 -18.51 -0.79
N LYS A 170 16.77 -18.45 -0.11
CA LYS A 170 16.88 -18.70 1.33
C LYS A 170 16.68 -17.44 2.18
N THR A 171 16.86 -16.25 1.61
CA THR A 171 16.73 -14.96 2.29
C THR A 171 15.84 -14.03 1.48
N ILE A 172 15.29 -13.00 2.14
CA ILE A 172 14.46 -11.98 1.50
C ILE A 172 15.30 -11.17 0.49
N GLU A 173 16.56 -10.88 0.83
CA GLU A 173 17.47 -10.17 -0.08
C GLU A 173 17.67 -10.96 -1.38
N ALA A 174 17.77 -12.29 -1.30
CA ALA A 174 17.93 -13.15 -2.47
C ALA A 174 16.73 -13.06 -3.42
N VAL A 175 15.51 -12.80 -2.91
CA VAL A 175 14.31 -12.61 -3.74
C VAL A 175 14.45 -11.43 -4.68
N SER A 176 15.08 -10.34 -4.22
CA SER A 176 15.29 -9.11 -5.02
C SER A 176 16.28 -9.31 -6.17
N TYR A 177 17.12 -10.33 -6.12
CA TYR A 177 18.08 -10.67 -7.19
C TYR A 177 17.57 -11.78 -8.10
N THR A 178 16.59 -12.54 -7.65
CA THR A 178 15.97 -13.60 -8.43
C THR A 178 14.82 -12.99 -9.21
N HIS A 179 14.92 -12.95 -10.54
CA HIS A 179 13.84 -12.48 -11.38
C HIS A 179 12.63 -13.40 -11.18
N LEU A 180 11.60 -12.89 -10.50
CA LEU A 180 10.28 -13.46 -10.64
C LEU A 180 9.87 -13.22 -12.10
N THR A 181 10.10 -14.20 -12.96
CA THR A 181 9.43 -14.22 -14.24
C THR A 181 7.95 -14.27 -13.91
N LEU A 182 7.27 -13.15 -14.10
CA LEU A 182 5.81 -13.16 -14.11
C LEU A 182 5.42 -14.25 -15.09
N PRO A 183 4.61 -15.27 -14.69
CA PRO A 183 4.14 -16.22 -15.65
C PRO A 183 3.49 -15.41 -16.76
N THR A 184 3.99 -15.55 -17.96
CA THR A 184 3.33 -15.03 -19.14
C THR A 184 1.97 -15.72 -19.11
N ILE A 185 0.93 -14.97 -18.76
CA ILE A 185 -0.43 -15.45 -18.88
C ILE A 185 -0.58 -15.64 -20.38
N MET A 186 -0.41 -16.88 -20.84
CA MET A 186 -0.83 -17.22 -22.19
C MET A 186 -2.33 -17.00 -22.22
N PRO A 187 -2.84 -16.14 -23.11
CA PRO A 187 -4.27 -16.07 -23.30
C PRO A 187 -4.73 -17.47 -23.76
N VAL A 188 -5.61 -18.05 -22.97
CA VAL A 188 -6.37 -19.24 -23.36
C VAL A 188 -7.47 -18.81 -24.31
#